data_4e498422570a64876487f50eee4812d0
#
_entry.id   4e498422570a64876487f50eee4812d0
#
_cell.length_a   1.000
_cell.length_b   1.000
_cell.length_c   1.000
_cell.angle_alpha   90.00
_cell.angle_beta   90.00
_cell.angle_gamma   90.00
#
_symmetry.space_group_name_H-M   'P 1'
#
loop_
_entity.id
_entity.type
_entity.pdbx_description
1 polymer ?
#
loop_
_entity_poly.entity_id
_entity_poly.type
_entity_poly.pdbx_seq_one_letter_code
_entity_poly.pdbx_strand_id
1 'polypeptide(L)' 'KEMLGLATSMVLRCDDCIKYHLEKCHQYGVTTEELFEIFSVANLVGGTIVIPHTRRALEYWEELQGM' A
#
# COMPACT_ATOMS: atom_id res chain seq x y z
N LYS A 1 0.29 -5.39 11.86
CA LYS A 1 1.41 -6.15 11.28
C LYS A 1 1.44 -5.99 9.75
N GLU A 2 0.32 -6.27 9.08
CA GLU A 2 0.27 -6.15 7.63
C GLU A 2 0.39 -4.69 7.17
N MET A 3 -0.11 -3.75 7.96
CA MET A 3 0.01 -2.34 7.63
C MET A 3 1.48 -1.90 7.64
N LEU A 4 2.25 -2.39 8.61
CA LEU A 4 3.68 -2.11 8.67
C LEU A 4 4.41 -2.77 7.49
N GLY A 5 4.01 -3.99 7.14
CA GLY A 5 4.57 -4.68 5.98
C GLY A 5 4.31 -3.93 4.70
N LEU A 6 3.11 -3.38 4.54
CA LEU A 6 2.77 -2.60 3.36
C LEU A 6 3.63 -1.34 3.28
N ALA A 7 3.72 -0.57 4.36
CA ALA A 7 4.52 0.65 4.36
C ALA A 7 5.98 0.35 4.03
N THR A 8 6.54 -0.70 4.62
CA THR A 8 7.92 -1.10 4.40
C THR A 8 8.15 -1.51 2.94
N SER A 9 7.24 -2.31 2.40
CA SER A 9 7.39 -2.78 1.02
C SER A 9 7.28 -1.63 0.03
N MET A 10 6.50 -0.60 0.33
CA MET A 10 6.41 0.59 -0.51
C MET A 10 7.71 1.38 -0.51
N VAL A 11 8.31 1.56 0.66
CA VAL A 11 9.61 2.24 0.77
C VAL A 11 10.69 1.46 0.03
N LEU A 12 10.64 0.12 0.09
CA LEU A 12 11.56 -0.74 -0.63
C LEU A 12 11.23 -0.84 -2.13
N ARG A 13 10.08 -0.34 -2.54
CA ARG A 13 9.64 -0.29 -3.94
C ARG A 13 9.52 -1.68 -4.56
N CYS A 14 9.00 -2.61 -3.78
CA CYS A 14 8.77 -3.99 -4.23
C CYS A 14 7.29 -4.16 -4.59
N ASP A 15 6.96 -4.05 -5.87
CA ASP A 15 5.55 -4.11 -6.30
C ASP A 15 4.89 -5.45 -5.93
N ASP A 16 5.62 -6.56 -6.05
CA ASP A 16 5.07 -7.87 -5.67
C ASP A 16 4.79 -7.93 -4.17
N CYS A 17 5.69 -7.39 -3.36
CA CYS A 17 5.51 -7.33 -1.90
C CYS A 17 4.33 -6.43 -1.55
N ILE A 18 4.20 -5.31 -2.26
CA ILE A 18 3.08 -4.39 -2.08
C ILE A 18 1.76 -5.10 -2.33
N LYS A 19 1.66 -5.83 -3.44
CA LYS A 19 0.43 -6.58 -3.76
C LYS A 19 0.09 -7.59 -2.68
N TYR A 20 1.08 -8.33 -2.22
CA TYR A 20 0.87 -9.32 -1.17
C TYR A 20 0.30 -8.67 0.09
N HIS A 21 0.91 -7.57 0.53
CA HIS A 21 0.47 -6.91 1.76
C HIS A 21 -0.87 -6.20 1.57
N LEU A 22 -1.16 -5.69 0.37
CA LEU A 22 -2.48 -5.13 0.08
C LEU A 22 -3.56 -6.19 0.23
N GLU A 23 -3.32 -7.39 -0.30
CA GLU A 23 -4.27 -8.49 -0.18
C GLU A 23 -4.51 -8.83 1.29
N LYS A 24 -3.44 -8.88 2.08
CA LYS A 24 -3.57 -9.17 3.51
C LYS A 24 -4.32 -8.07 4.23
N CYS A 25 -4.00 -6.81 3.95
CA CYS A 25 -4.72 -5.68 4.53
C CYS A 25 -6.20 -5.75 4.21
N HIS A 26 -6.54 -6.08 2.97
CA HIS A 26 -7.93 -6.21 2.56
C HIS A 26 -8.62 -7.33 3.33
N GLN A 27 -7.96 -8.48 3.48
CA GLN A 27 -8.50 -9.62 4.22
C GLN A 27 -8.76 -9.28 5.69
N TYR A 28 -7.91 -8.44 6.28
CA TYR A 28 -8.03 -8.09 7.70
C TYR A 28 -8.89 -6.85 7.94
N GLY A 29 -9.54 -6.33 6.91
CA GLY A 29 -10.50 -5.26 7.07
C GLY A 29 -9.90 -3.87 7.20
N VAL A 30 -8.68 -3.66 6.74
CA VAL A 30 -8.08 -2.32 6.70
C VAL A 30 -8.94 -1.44 5.80
N THR A 31 -9.28 -0.26 6.28
CA THR A 31 -10.11 0.67 5.52
C THR A 31 -9.29 1.47 4.53
N THR A 32 -9.96 2.04 3.52
CA THR A 32 -9.29 2.90 2.55
C THR A 32 -8.67 4.12 3.23
N GLU A 33 -9.31 4.65 4.27
CA GLU A 33 -8.76 5.78 5.02
C GLU A 33 -7.46 5.40 5.70
N GLU A 34 -7.42 4.21 6.32
CA GLU A 34 -6.19 3.71 6.94
C GLU A 34 -5.11 3.48 5.88
N LEU A 35 -5.52 3.01 4.71
CA LEU A 35 -4.59 2.80 3.60
C LEU A 35 -3.93 4.11 3.19
N PHE A 36 -4.70 5.19 3.11
CA PHE A 36 -4.13 6.50 2.76
C PHE A 36 -3.14 6.99 3.80
N GLU A 37 -3.36 6.67 5.07
CA GLU A 37 -2.38 6.98 6.11
C GLU A 37 -1.08 6.21 5.90
N ILE A 38 -1.18 4.94 5.52
CA ILE A 38 0.00 4.12 5.21
C ILE A 38 0.76 4.74 4.04
N PHE A 39 0.04 5.13 2.99
CA PHE A 39 0.66 5.77 1.82
C PHE A 39 1.37 7.06 2.21
N SER A 40 0.76 7.86 3.09
CA SER A 40 1.35 9.11 3.54
C SER A 40 2.68 8.88 4.24
N VAL A 41 2.73 7.88 5.12
CA VAL A 41 3.96 7.53 5.84
C VAL A 41 5.03 7.04 4.85
N ALA A 42 4.64 6.17 3.93
CA ALA A 42 5.57 5.61 2.96
C ALA A 42 6.16 6.70 2.07
N ASN A 43 5.33 7.65 1.63
CA ASN A 43 5.79 8.74 0.79
C ASN A 43 6.71 9.70 1.56
N LEU A 44 6.41 9.92 2.84
CA LEU A 44 7.25 10.79 3.66
C LEU A 44 8.63 10.17 3.89
N VAL A 45 8.66 8.89 4.21
CA VAL A 45 9.92 8.19 4.51
C VAL A 45 10.72 7.90 3.25
N GLY A 46 10.04 7.42 2.21
CA GLY A 46 10.70 6.97 0.98
C GLY A 46 10.96 8.05 -0.05
N GLY A 47 10.25 9.17 0.06
CA GLY A 47 10.39 10.27 -0.90
C GLY A 47 9.55 10.09 -2.15
N THR A 48 9.73 11.00 -3.11
CA THR A 48 8.89 11.06 -4.30
C THR A 48 9.00 9.82 -5.18
N ILE A 49 10.05 9.04 -5.04
CA ILE A 49 10.23 7.81 -5.82
C ILE A 49 9.13 6.78 -5.49
N VAL A 50 8.45 6.93 -4.35
CA VAL A 50 7.39 6.02 -3.94
C VAL A 50 6.08 6.32 -4.68
N ILE A 51 5.90 7.52 -5.22
CA ILE A 51 4.64 7.96 -5.82
C ILE A 51 4.15 7.01 -6.94
N PRO A 52 4.98 6.59 -7.90
CA PRO A 52 4.50 5.64 -8.91
C PRO A 52 4.02 4.32 -8.31
N HIS A 53 4.68 3.88 -7.25
CA HIS A 53 4.27 2.64 -6.54
C HIS A 53 2.96 2.85 -5.81
N THR A 54 2.75 4.03 -5.23
CA THR A 54 1.50 4.39 -4.57
C THR A 54 0.35 4.35 -5.57
N ARG A 55 0.55 4.91 -6.77
CA ARG A 55 -0.48 4.92 -7.80
C ARG A 55 -0.89 3.50 -8.20
N ARG A 56 0.09 2.64 -8.45
CA ARG A 56 -0.19 1.25 -8.81
C ARG A 56 -0.84 0.48 -7.65
N ALA A 57 -0.40 0.78 -6.42
CA ALA A 57 -0.99 0.16 -5.23
C ALA A 57 -2.46 0.54 -5.10
N LEU A 58 -2.80 1.81 -5.33
CA LEU A 58 -4.18 2.26 -5.23
C LEU A 58 -5.05 1.60 -6.30
N GLU A 59 -4.54 1.48 -7.52
CA GLU A 59 -5.26 0.80 -8.60
C GLU A 59 -5.57 -0.65 -8.21
N TYR A 60 -4.59 -1.35 -7.65
CA TYR A 60 -4.79 -2.72 -7.22
C TYR A 60 -5.77 -2.82 -6.05
N TRP A 61 -5.69 -1.87 -5.12
CA TRP A 61 -6.62 -1.81 -3.98
C TRP A 61 -8.06 -1.67 -4.48
N GLU A 62 -8.27 -0.82 -5.49
CA GLU A 62 -9.60 -0.65 -6.06
C GLU A 62 -10.12 -1.94 -6.69
N GLU A 63 -9.23 -2.70 -7.34
CA GLU A 63 -9.59 -4.02 -7.86
C GLU A 63 -10.02 -4.95 -6.73
N LEU A 64 -9.29 -4.96 -5.63
CA LEU A 64 -9.64 -5.79 -4.48
C LEU A 64 -10.98 -5.39 -3.87
N GLN A 65 -11.35 -4.11 -3.96
CA GLN A 65 -12.63 -3.63 -3.47
C GLN A 65 -13.79 -3.97 -4.41
N GLY A 66 -13.52 -4.57 -5.54
CA GLY A 66 -14.55 -4.99 -6.49
C GLY A 66 -14.98 -3.92 -7.46
N MET A 67 -14.13 -2.96 -7.68
CA MET A 67 -14.44 -1.86 -8.59
C MET A 67 -13.82 -2.01 -9.97
#